data_785dc6371d557112798b2015a298ec3f
#
_entry.id   785dc6371d557112798b2015a298ec3f
#
_cell.length_a   1.000
_cell.length_b   1.000
_cell.length_c   1.000
_cell.angle_alpha   90.00
_cell.angle_beta   90.00
_cell.angle_gamma   90.00
#
_symmetry.space_group_name_H-M   'P 1'
#
loop_
_entity.id
_entity.type
_entity.pdbx_description
1 polymer ?
#
loop_
_entity_poly.entity_id
_entity_poly.type
_entity_poly.pdbx_seq_one_letter_code
_entity_poly.pdbx_strand_id
1 'polypeptide(L)'
;MLEFFFVFGKMRTMHEKEAVNGMIYGIGLDVTELDRITSAYERRSDFAERVLTEAELKLFLVLSGSRQMEFLAGRYAAKEAFSKAYGTGIGKLSFQDIEILPGEYRKPEITKSPFEGKGFVSITHSGNIIAAQVVLEK
;
A
#
# COMPACT_ATOMS: atom_id res chain seq x y z
N MET A 1 -28.07 20.68 -20.77
CA MET A 1 -27.48 19.74 -19.76
C MET A 1 -28.26 18.45 -19.64
N LEU A 2 -29.57 18.49 -19.48
CA LEU A 2 -30.40 17.27 -19.46
C LEU A 2 -30.37 16.53 -20.81
N GLU A 3 -30.44 17.25 -21.92
CA GLU A 3 -30.31 16.68 -23.26
C GLU A 3 -28.96 16.02 -23.47
N PHE A 4 -27.91 16.57 -22.89
CA PHE A 4 -26.58 15.99 -22.93
C PHE A 4 -26.56 14.60 -22.27
N PHE A 5 -27.27 14.42 -21.17
CA PHE A 5 -27.39 13.13 -20.49
C PHE A 5 -28.19 12.11 -21.29
N PHE A 6 -29.24 12.54 -22.02
CA PHE A 6 -30.10 11.62 -22.78
C PHE A 6 -29.49 11.22 -24.13
N VAL A 7 -28.87 12.16 -24.82
CA VAL A 7 -28.25 11.92 -26.14
C VAL A 7 -27.10 10.94 -26.02
N PHE A 8 -26.41 10.93 -24.91
CA PHE A 8 -25.26 10.10 -24.67
C PHE A 8 -25.57 8.81 -23.89
N GLY A 9 -26.82 8.39 -23.81
CA GLY A 9 -27.18 7.19 -23.08
C GLY A 9 -26.36 5.95 -23.46
N LYS A 10 -26.14 5.70 -24.76
CA LYS A 10 -25.28 4.61 -25.23
C LYS A 10 -23.77 4.93 -25.13
N MET A 11 -23.40 6.16 -25.39
CA MET A 11 -22.03 6.62 -25.22
C MET A 11 -21.66 6.75 -23.75
N ARG A 12 -22.63 7.09 -22.93
CA ARG A 12 -22.48 7.15 -21.48
C ARG A 12 -22.04 5.82 -20.90
N THR A 13 -22.59 4.70 -21.41
CA THR A 13 -22.19 3.38 -20.94
C THR A 13 -20.73 3.05 -21.31
N MET A 14 -20.28 3.48 -22.47
CA MET A 14 -18.87 3.32 -22.86
C MET A 14 -17.96 4.29 -22.11
N HIS A 15 -18.36 5.53 -21.98
CA HIS A 15 -17.61 6.52 -21.19
C HIS A 15 -17.55 6.19 -19.71
N GLU A 16 -18.64 5.65 -19.16
CA GLU A 16 -18.64 5.18 -17.77
C GLU A 16 -17.70 4.00 -17.56
N LYS A 17 -17.59 3.10 -18.54
CA LYS A 17 -16.63 1.99 -18.49
C LYS A 17 -15.19 2.48 -18.61
N GLU A 18 -14.93 3.44 -19.48
CA GLU A 18 -13.60 4.06 -19.62
C GLU A 18 -13.26 4.89 -18.38
N ALA A 19 -14.21 5.66 -17.85
CA ALA A 19 -14.03 6.43 -16.63
C ALA A 19 -13.79 5.53 -15.41
N VAL A 20 -14.49 4.39 -15.32
CA VAL A 20 -14.27 3.40 -14.25
C VAL A 20 -12.87 2.78 -14.36
N ASN A 21 -12.36 2.57 -15.57
CA ASN A 21 -11.03 2.02 -15.83
C ASN A 21 -9.88 3.02 -15.66
N GLY A 22 -10.11 4.20 -15.16
CA GLY A 22 -9.08 5.19 -14.90
C GLY A 22 -9.38 6.01 -13.65
N MET A 23 -10.39 5.59 -12.88
CA MET A 23 -10.82 6.34 -11.71
C MET A 23 -10.07 5.92 -10.46
N ILE A 24 -9.72 6.91 -9.67
CA ILE A 24 -9.20 6.68 -8.33
C ILE A 24 -10.32 6.06 -7.49
N TYR A 25 -10.04 4.89 -6.97
CA TYR A 25 -10.93 4.18 -6.06
C TYR A 25 -10.73 4.66 -4.62
N GLY A 26 -9.47 4.83 -4.20
CA GLY A 26 -9.17 5.24 -2.85
C GLY A 26 -7.74 5.72 -2.69
N ILE A 27 -7.54 6.54 -1.68
CA ILE A 27 -6.24 7.09 -1.32
C ILE A 27 -6.00 6.80 0.15
N GLY A 28 -4.81 6.34 0.48
CA GLY A 28 -4.41 6.08 1.84
C GLY A 28 -3.09 6.74 2.16
N LEU A 29 -2.98 7.27 3.35
CA LEU A 29 -1.76 7.89 3.86
C LEU A 29 -1.54 7.39 5.28
N ASP A 30 -0.33 6.98 5.59
CA ASP A 30 0.05 6.57 6.92
C ASP A 30 1.39 7.18 7.30
N VAL A 31 1.50 7.57 8.55
CA VAL A 31 2.72 8.09 9.15
C VAL A 31 3.02 7.26 10.38
N THR A 32 4.22 6.72 10.46
CA THR A 32 4.63 5.94 11.63
C THR A 32 6.02 6.37 12.10
N GLU A 33 6.28 6.16 13.37
CA GLU A 33 7.57 6.45 13.96
C GLU A 33 8.46 5.21 13.91
N LEU A 34 9.68 5.37 13.44
CA LEU A 34 10.66 4.29 13.33
C LEU A 34 10.92 3.63 14.69
N ASP A 35 11.01 4.43 15.74
CA ASP A 35 11.24 3.94 17.11
C ASP A 35 10.13 3.01 17.60
N ARG A 36 8.89 3.28 17.23
CA ARG A 36 7.75 2.41 17.59
C ARG A 36 7.86 1.05 16.92
N ILE A 37 8.25 1.04 15.66
CA ILE A 37 8.42 -0.21 14.90
C ILE A 37 9.62 -1.00 15.45
N THR A 38 10.72 -0.32 15.72
CA THR A 38 11.92 -0.93 16.31
C THR A 38 11.59 -1.56 17.66
N SER A 39 10.87 -0.83 18.52
CA SER A 39 10.45 -1.35 19.82
C SER A 39 9.52 -2.55 19.70
N ALA A 40 8.57 -2.50 18.76
CA ALA A 40 7.66 -3.63 18.52
C ALA A 40 8.44 -4.87 18.04
N TYR A 41 9.38 -4.68 17.15
CA TYR A 41 10.25 -5.76 16.64
C TYR A 41 11.09 -6.39 17.77
N GLU A 42 11.65 -5.56 18.65
CA GLU A 42 12.48 -6.03 19.77
C GLU A 42 11.65 -6.77 20.84
N ARG A 43 10.41 -6.34 21.07
CA ARG A 43 9.55 -6.94 22.10
C ARG A 43 8.86 -8.21 21.63
N ARG A 44 8.60 -8.36 20.33
CA ARG A 44 7.81 -9.46 19.78
C ARG A 44 8.60 -10.15 18.70
N SER A 45 9.04 -11.37 18.98
CA SER A 45 9.88 -12.14 18.06
C SER A 45 9.21 -12.45 16.72
N ASP A 46 7.86 -12.46 16.69
CA ASP A 46 7.09 -12.76 15.48
C ASP A 46 6.59 -11.51 14.74
N PHE A 47 6.97 -10.31 15.19
CA PHE A 47 6.43 -9.07 14.63
C PHE A 47 6.74 -8.93 13.14
N ALA A 48 8.00 -9.11 12.74
CA ALA A 48 8.39 -9.03 11.33
C ALA A 48 7.66 -10.06 10.48
N GLU A 49 7.54 -11.29 10.97
CA GLU A 49 6.84 -12.36 10.26
C GLU A 49 5.35 -12.10 10.09
N ARG A 50 4.74 -11.36 11.02
CA ARG A 50 3.33 -10.98 10.93
C ARG A 50 3.09 -9.85 9.94
N VAL A 51 4.03 -8.91 9.84
CA VAL A 51 3.92 -7.76 8.95
C VAL A 51 4.35 -8.07 7.53
N LEU A 52 5.38 -8.91 7.38
CA LEU A 52 6.02 -9.17 6.11
C LEU A 52 5.57 -10.51 5.52
N THR A 53 5.31 -10.52 4.20
CA THR A 53 5.15 -11.78 3.46
C THR A 53 6.47 -12.53 3.41
N GLU A 54 6.44 -13.78 3.00
CA GLU A 54 7.67 -14.60 2.88
C GLU A 54 8.71 -13.92 1.99
N ALA A 55 8.30 -13.37 0.85
CA ALA A 55 9.21 -12.69 -0.07
C ALA A 55 9.79 -11.41 0.53
N GLU A 56 8.97 -10.63 1.22
CA GLU A 56 9.42 -9.43 1.92
C GLU A 56 10.38 -9.79 3.07
N LEU A 57 10.06 -10.85 3.80
CA LEU A 57 10.89 -11.30 4.91
C LEU A 57 12.30 -11.69 4.45
N LYS A 58 12.42 -12.32 3.30
CA LYS A 58 13.74 -12.66 2.71
C LYS A 58 14.58 -11.41 2.48
N LEU A 59 13.97 -10.35 1.96
CA LEU A 59 14.67 -9.08 1.77
C LEU A 59 15.05 -8.43 3.10
N PHE A 60 14.17 -8.49 4.07
CA PHE A 60 14.39 -7.97 5.41
C PHE A 60 15.60 -8.64 6.09
N LEU A 61 15.69 -9.95 5.98
CA LEU A 61 16.73 -10.74 6.67
C LEU A 61 18.14 -10.51 6.14
N VAL A 62 18.30 -10.03 4.89
CA VAL A 62 19.61 -9.68 4.35
C VAL A 62 20.05 -8.26 4.68
N LEU A 63 19.15 -7.45 5.23
CA LEU A 63 19.44 -6.10 5.68
C LEU A 63 19.89 -6.12 7.15
N SER A 64 20.53 -5.06 7.59
CA SER A 64 20.96 -4.90 8.97
C SER A 64 20.85 -3.45 9.44
N GLY A 65 20.82 -3.26 10.75
CA GLY A 65 20.83 -1.94 11.37
C GLY A 65 19.63 -1.08 10.98
N SER A 66 19.88 0.21 10.77
CA SER A 66 18.83 1.17 10.46
C SER A 66 18.09 0.85 9.17
N ARG A 67 18.77 0.32 8.16
CA ARG A 67 18.15 -0.03 6.87
C ARG A 67 17.14 -1.16 7.02
N GLN A 68 17.43 -2.11 7.91
CA GLN A 68 16.51 -3.20 8.21
C GLN A 68 15.22 -2.68 8.86
N MET A 69 15.36 -1.80 9.83
CA MET A 69 14.21 -1.21 10.52
C MET A 69 13.42 -0.25 9.61
N GLU A 70 14.10 0.51 8.77
CA GLU A 70 13.44 1.36 7.78
C GLU A 70 12.63 0.54 6.78
N PHE A 71 13.15 -0.61 6.36
CA PHE A 71 12.42 -1.53 5.49
C PHE A 71 11.15 -2.04 6.15
N LEU A 72 11.26 -2.51 7.39
CA LEU A 72 10.11 -3.02 8.14
C LEU A 72 9.06 -1.93 8.37
N ALA A 73 9.50 -0.76 8.82
CA ALA A 73 8.62 0.38 9.07
C ALA A 73 7.97 0.88 7.77
N GLY A 74 8.70 0.89 6.67
CA GLY A 74 8.17 1.27 5.36
C GLY A 74 7.07 0.32 4.89
N ARG A 75 7.26 -0.99 5.03
CA ARG A 75 6.23 -1.98 4.68
C ARG A 75 5.04 -1.89 5.60
N TYR A 76 5.27 -1.70 6.88
CA TYR A 76 4.20 -1.49 7.85
C TYR A 76 3.34 -0.28 7.47
N ALA A 77 3.95 0.87 7.26
CA ALA A 77 3.24 2.11 6.89
C ALA A 77 2.52 1.96 5.55
N ALA A 78 3.15 1.34 4.56
CA ALA A 78 2.55 1.15 3.24
C ALA A 78 1.31 0.23 3.30
N LYS A 79 1.33 -0.81 4.12
CA LYS A 79 0.19 -1.72 4.27
C LYS A 79 -0.95 -1.07 5.05
N GLU A 80 -0.63 -0.24 6.05
CA GLU A 80 -1.63 0.61 6.72
C GLU A 80 -2.25 1.61 5.74
N ALA A 81 -1.42 2.27 4.92
CA ALA A 81 -1.91 3.19 3.89
C ALA A 81 -2.80 2.47 2.87
N PHE A 82 -2.40 1.25 2.47
CA PHE A 82 -3.23 0.42 1.59
C PHE A 82 -4.58 0.15 2.20
N SER A 83 -4.63 -0.22 3.47
CA SER A 83 -5.88 -0.54 4.15
C SER A 83 -6.83 0.65 4.20
N LYS A 84 -6.29 1.86 4.35
CA LYS A 84 -7.08 3.09 4.32
C LYS A 84 -7.63 3.36 2.91
N ALA A 85 -6.80 3.18 1.88
CA ALA A 85 -7.21 3.33 0.49
C ALA A 85 -8.28 2.30 0.10
N TYR A 86 -8.14 1.09 0.59
CA TYR A 86 -9.07 -0.02 0.37
C TYR A 86 -10.40 0.20 1.12
N GLY A 87 -10.33 0.85 2.28
CA GLY A 87 -11.49 1.26 3.05
C GLY A 87 -11.85 0.38 4.23
N THR A 88 -11.06 -0.66 4.51
CA THR A 88 -11.37 -1.62 5.58
C THR A 88 -10.54 -1.43 6.85
N GLY A 89 -9.36 -0.83 6.74
CA GLY A 89 -8.38 -0.84 7.80
C GLY A 89 -7.72 -2.21 8.00
N ILE A 90 -6.59 -2.23 8.71
CA ILE A 90 -5.94 -3.48 9.13
C ILE A 90 -6.77 -4.09 10.26
N GLY A 91 -6.96 -5.40 10.20
CA GLY A 91 -7.81 -6.15 11.11
C GLY A 91 -8.71 -7.09 10.32
N LYS A 92 -9.62 -6.55 9.51
CA LYS A 92 -10.33 -7.32 8.48
C LYS A 92 -9.39 -7.68 7.33
N LEU A 93 -8.45 -6.81 7.04
CA LEU A 93 -7.39 -7.02 6.08
C LEU A 93 -6.10 -7.36 6.84
N SER A 94 -5.47 -8.47 6.49
CA SER A 94 -4.21 -8.89 7.09
C SER A 94 -3.02 -8.24 6.38
N PHE A 95 -1.94 -7.99 7.10
CA PHE A 95 -0.68 -7.60 6.50
C PHE A 95 -0.20 -8.60 5.44
N GLN A 96 -0.53 -9.88 5.61
CA GLN A 96 -0.14 -10.95 4.68
C GLN A 96 -0.93 -10.91 3.37
N ASP A 97 -2.04 -10.20 3.31
CA ASP A 97 -2.83 -10.04 2.09
C ASP A 97 -2.20 -9.04 1.11
N ILE A 98 -1.24 -8.28 1.57
CA ILE A 98 -0.58 -7.23 0.78
C ILE A 98 0.92 -7.53 0.71
N GLU A 99 1.47 -7.46 -0.50
CA GLU A 99 2.91 -7.61 -0.69
C GLU A 99 3.45 -6.44 -1.49
N ILE A 100 4.58 -5.91 -1.02
CA ILE A 100 5.24 -4.77 -1.67
C ILE A 100 6.71 -5.13 -1.84
N LEU A 101 7.11 -5.29 -3.08
CA LEU A 101 8.48 -5.65 -3.45
C LEU A 101 9.11 -4.55 -4.29
N PRO A 102 10.45 -4.45 -4.28
CA PRO A 102 11.11 -3.51 -5.18
C PRO A 102 10.95 -3.97 -6.63
N GLY A 103 10.46 -3.07 -7.47
CA GLY A 103 10.37 -3.27 -8.90
C GLY A 103 11.54 -2.60 -9.63
N GLU A 104 11.26 -2.12 -10.83
CA GLU A 104 12.25 -1.41 -11.64
C GLU A 104 12.79 -0.18 -10.89
N TYR A 105 14.10 0.03 -10.94
CA TYR A 105 14.81 1.11 -10.23
C TYR A 105 14.60 1.07 -8.71
N ARG A 106 14.31 -0.10 -8.15
CA ARG A 106 13.98 -0.30 -6.72
C ARG A 106 12.73 0.45 -6.27
N LYS A 107 11.92 0.92 -7.20
CA LYS A 107 10.64 1.54 -6.89
C LYS A 107 9.72 0.50 -6.22
N PRO A 108 9.12 0.81 -5.07
CA PRO A 108 8.21 -0.14 -4.44
C PRO A 108 6.97 -0.36 -5.30
N GLU A 109 6.60 -1.61 -5.46
CA GLU A 109 5.44 -2.03 -6.24
C GLU A 109 4.57 -2.98 -5.42
N ILE A 110 3.26 -2.80 -5.50
CA ILE A 110 2.31 -3.72 -4.88
C ILE A 110 2.21 -4.95 -5.77
N THR A 111 2.78 -6.06 -5.32
CA THR A 111 2.83 -7.30 -6.08
C THR A 111 1.70 -8.28 -5.74
N LYS A 112 1.03 -8.05 -4.63
CA LYS A 112 -0.12 -8.85 -4.20
C LYS A 112 -1.06 -7.97 -3.38
N SER A 113 -2.33 -8.03 -3.69
CA SER A 113 -3.37 -7.40 -2.87
C SER A 113 -4.74 -7.96 -3.21
N PRO A 114 -5.75 -7.76 -2.34
CA PRO A 114 -7.12 -8.17 -2.65
C PRO A 114 -7.86 -7.20 -3.58
N PHE A 115 -7.23 -6.07 -3.93
CA PHE A 115 -7.87 -5.07 -4.78
C PHE A 115 -7.82 -5.48 -6.26
N GLU A 116 -8.96 -5.47 -6.91
CA GLU A 116 -9.07 -5.72 -8.35
C GLU A 116 -8.89 -4.42 -9.13
N GLY A 117 -7.64 -4.08 -9.42
CA GLY A 117 -7.29 -2.86 -10.12
C GLY A 117 -5.79 -2.60 -9.94
N LYS A 118 -5.39 -1.38 -10.19
CA LYS A 118 -4.00 -0.96 -10.04
C LYS A 118 -3.78 -0.30 -8.68
N GLY A 119 -2.67 -0.63 -8.04
CA GLY A 119 -2.24 0.02 -6.83
C GLY A 119 -0.88 0.65 -7.01
N PHE A 120 -0.73 1.86 -6.50
CA PHE A 120 0.52 2.60 -6.53
C PHE A 120 0.92 2.94 -5.11
N VAL A 121 2.20 2.82 -4.82
CA VAL A 121 2.72 3.09 -3.47
C VAL A 121 3.95 3.95 -3.53
N SER A 122 4.05 4.87 -2.59
CA SER A 122 5.24 5.68 -2.36
C SER A 122 5.58 5.62 -0.87
N ILE A 123 6.85 5.48 -0.57
CA ILE A 123 7.36 5.39 0.80
C ILE A 123 8.48 6.40 0.95
N THR A 124 8.44 7.16 2.03
CA THR A 124 9.49 8.13 2.34
C THR A 124 9.85 8.05 3.81
N HIS A 125 11.07 8.47 4.14
CA HIS A 125 11.46 8.60 5.53
C HIS A 125 12.27 9.88 5.74
N SER A 126 12.14 10.44 6.93
CA SER A 126 12.89 11.62 7.35
C SER A 126 13.06 11.55 8.87
N GLY A 127 14.32 11.43 9.31
CA GLY A 127 14.60 11.24 10.73
C GLY A 127 13.89 9.98 11.27
N ASN A 128 13.09 10.18 12.30
CA ASN A 128 12.32 9.09 12.95
C ASN A 128 10.96 8.84 12.29
N ILE A 129 10.64 9.51 11.19
CA ILE A 129 9.33 9.43 10.56
C ILE A 129 9.41 8.61 9.29
N ILE A 130 8.50 7.66 9.16
CA ILE A 130 8.24 6.91 7.93
C ILE A 130 6.84 7.28 7.48
N ALA A 131 6.68 7.64 6.22
CA ALA A 131 5.37 7.92 5.65
C ALA A 131 5.18 7.10 4.38
N ALA A 132 3.94 6.69 4.14
CA ALA A 132 3.58 5.97 2.93
C ALA A 132 2.25 6.47 2.39
N GLN A 133 2.14 6.47 1.08
CA GLN A 133 0.91 6.80 0.38
C GLN A 133 0.58 5.70 -0.60
N VAL A 134 -0.71 5.34 -0.65
CA VAL A 134 -1.23 4.37 -1.61
C VAL A 134 -2.38 5.02 -2.38
N VAL A 135 -2.37 4.81 -3.67
CA VAL A 135 -3.47 5.18 -4.57
C VAL A 135 -3.97 3.91 -5.24
N LEU A 136 -5.25 3.64 -5.12
CA LEU A 136 -5.90 2.52 -5.79
C LEU A 136 -6.75 3.06 -6.94
N GLU A 137 -6.62 2.44 -8.09
CA GLU A 137 -7.25 2.88 -9.34
C GLU A 137 -7.96 1.70 -10.00
N LYS A 138 -9.20 1.92 -10.39
CA LYS A 138 -9.98 0.96 -11.18
C LYS A 138 -9.83 1.17 -12.65
#